data_7f23079623c404d07086c425e00fc1a1
#
_entry.id   7f23079623c404d07086c425e00fc1a1
#
_cell.length_a   1.000
_cell.length_b   1.000
_cell.length_c   1.000
_cell.angle_alpha   90.00
_cell.angle_beta   90.00
_cell.angle_gamma   90.00
#
_symmetry.space_group_name_H-M   'P 1'
#
loop_
_entity.id
_entity.type
_entity.pdbx_description
1 polymer ?
#
loop_
_entity_poly.entity_id
_entity_poly.type
_entity_poly.pdbx_seq_one_letter_code
_entity_poly.pdbx_strand_id
1 'polypeptide(L)'
;MISPLISLMKDQVSNLNQAGILAAYLNSSLTPGQYRKVLELARTGRYPIIYVAPERLVTEDFLRFALDPQVNISMVAVDEAHCVSQWGQDFRPSYLKIVDFIKRLPKRPVVSAFTA
;
A
#
# COMPACT_ATOMS: atom_id res chain seq x y z
N MET A 1 1.25 -1.78 3.82
CA MET A 1 1.38 -3.18 3.34
C MET A 1 1.01 -3.25 1.87
N ILE A 2 1.93 -3.66 1.04
CA ILE A 2 1.71 -3.80 -0.41
C ILE A 2 1.44 -5.26 -0.72
N SER A 3 0.28 -5.56 -1.29
CA SER A 3 -0.11 -6.94 -1.59
C SER A 3 -0.85 -7.01 -2.92
N PRO A 4 -0.62 -8.06 -3.73
CA PRO A 4 -1.34 -8.27 -4.98
C PRO A 4 -2.70 -8.93 -4.76
N LEU A 5 -2.97 -9.43 -3.57
CA LEU A 5 -4.15 -10.26 -3.28
C LEU A 5 -5.30 -9.39 -2.77
N ILE A 6 -6.02 -8.78 -3.72
CA ILE A 6 -7.13 -7.86 -3.43
C ILE A 6 -8.19 -8.50 -2.53
N SER A 7 -8.51 -9.77 -2.78
CA SER A 7 -9.52 -10.48 -2.00
C SER A 7 -9.12 -10.68 -0.54
N LEU A 8 -7.82 -10.81 -0.26
CA LEU A 8 -7.32 -10.98 1.10
C LEU A 8 -7.19 -9.65 1.85
N MET A 9 -7.00 -8.54 1.14
CA MET A 9 -6.87 -7.22 1.78
C MET A 9 -8.07 -6.89 2.66
N LYS A 10 -9.27 -7.09 2.13
CA LYS A 10 -10.51 -6.78 2.84
C LYS A 10 -10.62 -7.60 4.12
N ASP A 11 -10.31 -8.88 4.05
CA ASP A 11 -10.36 -9.77 5.22
C ASP A 11 -9.32 -9.39 6.26
N GLN A 12 -8.09 -9.07 5.83
CA GLN A 12 -7.02 -8.66 6.73
C GLN A 12 -7.36 -7.35 7.43
N VAL A 13 -7.89 -6.38 6.69
CA VAL A 13 -8.33 -5.10 7.26
C VAL A 13 -9.45 -5.30 8.26
N SER A 14 -10.43 -6.15 7.94
CA SER A 14 -11.53 -6.46 8.85
C SER A 14 -11.02 -7.07 10.15
N ASN A 15 -10.09 -8.03 10.05
CA ASN A 15 -9.50 -8.66 11.23
C ASN A 15 -8.75 -7.66 12.11
N LEU A 16 -7.98 -6.75 11.52
CA LEU A 16 -7.27 -5.71 12.25
C LEU A 16 -8.24 -4.76 12.96
N ASN A 17 -9.31 -4.36 12.27
CA ASN A 17 -10.32 -3.47 12.86
C ASN A 17 -11.02 -4.13 14.04
N GLN A 18 -11.30 -5.42 13.96
CA GLN A 18 -11.89 -6.17 15.07
C GLN A 18 -10.93 -6.27 16.26
N ALA A 19 -9.62 -6.27 16.01
CA ALA A 19 -8.61 -6.29 17.08
C ALA A 19 -8.33 -4.89 17.65
N GLY A 20 -9.04 -3.86 17.19
CA GLY A 20 -8.87 -2.49 17.69
C GLY A 20 -7.81 -1.68 16.95
N ILE A 21 -7.25 -2.20 15.86
CA ILE A 21 -6.26 -1.49 15.04
C ILE A 21 -6.96 -0.97 13.80
N LEU A 22 -7.06 0.35 13.66
CA LEU A 22 -7.69 0.96 12.48
C LEU A 22 -6.80 0.74 11.26
N ALA A 23 -7.35 0.13 10.24
CA ALA A 23 -6.66 -0.12 8.98
C ALA A 23 -7.59 0.16 7.81
N ALA A 24 -7.01 0.45 6.66
CA ALA A 24 -7.75 0.70 5.43
C ALA A 24 -7.08 -0.03 4.27
N TYR A 25 -7.78 -0.14 3.14
CA TYR A 25 -7.22 -0.70 1.93
C TYR A 25 -7.54 0.19 0.74
N LEU A 26 -6.62 0.20 -0.23
CA LEU A 26 -6.73 0.96 -1.47
C LEU A 26 -6.49 0.00 -2.63
N ASN A 27 -7.56 -0.35 -3.33
CA ASN A 27 -7.49 -1.21 -4.51
C ASN A 27 -8.63 -0.89 -5.46
N SER A 28 -8.73 -1.65 -6.56
CA SER A 28 -9.70 -1.43 -7.61
C SER A 28 -11.15 -1.73 -7.20
N SER A 29 -11.39 -2.34 -6.04
CA SER A 29 -12.75 -2.62 -5.57
C SER A 29 -13.43 -1.38 -5.00
N LEU A 30 -12.68 -0.31 -4.70
CA LEU A 30 -13.23 0.93 -4.19
C LEU A 30 -13.74 1.82 -5.34
N THR A 31 -14.87 2.49 -5.10
CA THR A 31 -15.31 3.56 -6.00
C THR A 31 -14.36 4.76 -5.87
N PRO A 32 -14.31 5.66 -6.88
CA PRO A 32 -13.48 6.87 -6.76
C PRO A 32 -13.78 7.71 -5.52
N GLY A 33 -15.05 7.79 -5.13
CA GLY A 33 -15.44 8.51 -3.91
C GLY A 33 -14.93 7.84 -2.64
N GLN A 34 -15.04 6.52 -2.55
CA GLN A 34 -14.49 5.76 -1.42
C GLN A 34 -12.98 5.89 -1.34
N TYR A 35 -12.30 5.81 -2.48
CA TYR A 35 -10.85 5.94 -2.57
C TYR A 35 -10.38 7.30 -2.02
N ARG A 36 -11.00 8.39 -2.48
CA ARG A 36 -10.67 9.73 -2.01
C ARG A 36 -10.93 9.90 -0.51
N LYS A 37 -12.02 9.32 -0.01
CA LYS A 37 -12.35 9.38 1.41
C LYS A 37 -11.30 8.72 2.28
N VAL A 38 -10.82 7.55 1.85
CA VAL A 38 -9.75 6.83 2.56
C VAL A 38 -8.47 7.67 2.59
N LEU A 39 -8.07 8.25 1.47
CA LEU A 39 -6.87 9.10 1.41
C LEU A 39 -7.00 10.33 2.31
N GLU A 40 -8.17 10.96 2.32
CA GLU A 40 -8.43 12.12 3.16
C GLU A 40 -8.29 11.79 4.64
N LEU A 41 -8.90 10.69 5.08
CA LEU A 41 -8.79 10.24 6.47
C LEU A 41 -7.37 9.81 6.82
N ALA A 42 -6.67 9.19 5.88
CA ALA A 42 -5.28 8.75 6.09
C ALA A 42 -4.34 9.95 6.31
N ARG A 43 -4.58 11.08 5.65
CA ARG A 43 -3.78 12.29 5.87
C ARG A 43 -3.85 12.80 7.29
N THR A 44 -4.95 12.54 7.97
CA THR A 44 -5.12 12.97 9.37
C THR A 44 -4.48 12.00 10.37
N GLY A 45 -3.83 10.94 9.90
CA GLY A 45 -3.21 9.95 10.75
C GLY A 45 -4.18 8.92 11.33
N ARG A 46 -5.39 8.82 10.79
CA ARG A 46 -6.42 7.92 11.30
C ARG A 46 -6.06 6.45 11.14
N TYR A 47 -5.32 6.10 10.08
CA TYR A 47 -4.97 4.72 9.77
C TYR A 47 -3.48 4.47 9.99
N PRO A 48 -3.09 3.75 11.05
CA PRO A 48 -1.68 3.35 11.21
C PRO A 48 -1.21 2.36 10.16
N ILE A 49 -2.14 1.59 9.57
CA ILE A 49 -1.83 0.57 8.56
C ILE A 49 -2.73 0.78 7.36
N ILE A 50 -2.12 0.83 6.16
CA ILE A 50 -2.85 0.93 4.90
C ILE A 50 -2.36 -0.18 3.97
N TYR A 51 -3.29 -0.96 3.45
CA TYR A 51 -3.02 -1.98 2.44
C TYR A 51 -3.21 -1.37 1.06
N VAL A 52 -2.23 -1.55 0.17
CA VAL A 52 -2.26 -0.94 -1.16
C VAL A 52 -1.91 -1.98 -2.22
N ALA A 53 -2.69 -2.01 -3.29
CA ALA A 53 -2.33 -2.78 -4.47
C ALA A 53 -1.15 -2.13 -5.19
N PRO A 54 -0.17 -2.91 -5.71
CA PRO A 54 1.04 -2.34 -6.31
C PRO A 54 0.78 -1.34 -7.44
N GLU A 55 -0.22 -1.58 -8.26
CA GLU A 55 -0.56 -0.71 -9.39
C GLU A 55 -1.08 0.66 -8.96
N ARG A 56 -1.49 0.83 -7.70
CA ARG A 56 -1.96 2.12 -7.17
C ARG A 56 -0.84 3.03 -6.70
N LEU A 57 0.35 2.48 -6.48
CA LEU A 57 1.45 3.24 -5.89
C LEU A 57 1.92 4.42 -6.75
N VAL A 58 1.80 4.30 -8.06
CA VAL A 58 2.25 5.35 -9.00
C VAL A 58 1.08 6.14 -9.59
N THR A 59 -0.13 5.98 -9.06
CA THR A 59 -1.24 6.84 -9.46
C THR A 59 -1.05 8.24 -8.87
N GLU A 60 -1.55 9.24 -9.58
CA GLU A 60 -1.39 10.63 -9.17
C GLU A 60 -1.97 10.89 -7.78
N ASP A 61 -3.15 10.37 -7.50
CA ASP A 61 -3.83 10.57 -6.22
C ASP A 61 -3.02 9.99 -5.07
N PHE A 62 -2.49 8.77 -5.23
CA PHE A 62 -1.71 8.14 -4.18
C PHE A 62 -0.37 8.84 -3.97
N LEU A 63 0.28 9.27 -5.06
CA LEU A 63 1.54 10.00 -4.96
C LEU A 63 1.36 11.34 -4.24
N ARG A 64 0.28 12.06 -4.52
CA ARG A 64 -0.03 13.29 -3.79
C ARG A 64 -0.17 13.04 -2.30
N PHE A 65 -0.84 11.96 -1.93
CA PHE A 65 -0.98 11.57 -0.53
C PHE A 65 0.38 11.25 0.08
N ALA A 66 1.15 10.38 -0.56
CA ALA A 66 2.42 9.89 -0.02
C ALA A 66 3.49 11.00 0.12
N LEU A 67 3.45 11.99 -0.78
CA LEU A 67 4.40 13.10 -0.79
C LEU A 67 3.93 14.31 0.03
N ASP A 68 2.73 14.25 0.60
CA ASP A 68 2.21 15.32 1.43
C ASP A 68 3.09 15.48 2.69
N PRO A 69 3.51 16.72 3.05
CA PRO A 69 4.34 16.94 4.23
C PRO A 69 3.72 16.46 5.54
N GLN A 70 2.39 16.36 5.61
CA GLN A 70 1.69 15.86 6.79
C GLN A 70 1.74 14.34 6.93
N VAL A 71 2.12 13.64 5.86
CA VAL A 71 2.17 12.18 5.83
C VAL A 71 3.60 11.71 6.06
N ASN A 72 3.78 10.84 7.03
CA ASN A 72 5.08 10.24 7.32
C ASN A 72 5.00 8.73 7.18
N ILE A 73 5.55 8.21 6.09
CA ILE A 73 5.62 6.77 5.86
C ILE A 73 6.92 6.26 6.47
N SER A 74 6.81 5.58 7.61
CA SER A 74 7.98 5.07 8.32
C SER A 74 8.37 3.67 7.89
N MET A 75 7.42 2.88 7.36
CA MET A 75 7.68 1.50 6.96
C MET A 75 6.85 1.13 5.74
N VAL A 76 7.49 0.44 4.81
CA VAL A 76 6.82 -0.18 3.66
C VAL A 76 7.04 -1.69 3.76
N ALA A 77 5.95 -2.44 3.90
CA ALA A 77 6.00 -3.89 3.92
C ALA A 77 5.48 -4.44 2.60
N VAL A 78 6.27 -5.28 1.96
CA VAL A 78 5.96 -5.87 0.66
C VAL A 78 5.62 -7.34 0.85
N ASP A 79 4.35 -7.69 0.63
CA ASP A 79 3.88 -9.07 0.66
C ASP A 79 4.12 -9.71 -0.71
N GLU A 80 4.32 -11.02 -0.72
CA GLU A 80 4.62 -11.76 -1.95
C GLU A 80 5.84 -11.17 -2.68
N ALA A 81 6.92 -10.89 -1.94
CA ALA A 81 8.09 -10.18 -2.47
C ALA A 81 8.79 -10.91 -3.62
N HIS A 82 8.60 -12.23 -3.73
CA HIS A 82 9.13 -13.00 -4.86
C HIS A 82 8.60 -12.52 -6.22
N CYS A 83 7.46 -11.82 -6.25
CA CYS A 83 6.89 -11.27 -7.48
C CYS A 83 7.74 -10.17 -8.10
N VAL A 84 8.73 -9.64 -7.37
CA VAL A 84 9.69 -8.65 -7.90
C VAL A 84 10.72 -9.29 -8.83
N SER A 85 11.00 -10.58 -8.65
CA SER A 85 12.03 -11.28 -9.44
C SER A 85 11.59 -11.48 -10.88
N GLN A 86 12.31 -10.89 -11.83
CA GLN A 86 12.04 -11.05 -13.26
C GLN A 86 12.29 -12.49 -13.76
N TRP A 87 13.02 -13.27 -12.98
CA TRP A 87 13.38 -14.64 -13.35
C TRP A 87 12.44 -15.66 -12.72
N GLY A 88 11.55 -15.23 -11.83
CA GLY A 88 10.60 -16.09 -11.16
C GLY A 88 9.34 -16.33 -11.98
N GLN A 89 8.68 -17.47 -11.75
CA GLN A 89 7.43 -17.83 -12.43
C GLN A 89 6.26 -16.92 -12.01
N ASP A 90 6.34 -16.35 -10.81
CA ASP A 90 5.28 -15.50 -10.26
C ASP A 90 5.55 -14.01 -10.47
N PHE A 91 6.46 -13.68 -11.39
CA PHE A 91 6.82 -12.29 -11.64
C PHE A 91 5.59 -11.46 -12.02
N ARG A 92 5.45 -10.31 -11.36
CA ARG A 92 4.39 -9.32 -11.63
C ARG A 92 5.04 -7.98 -11.97
N PRO A 93 4.89 -7.51 -13.23
CA PRO A 93 5.50 -6.22 -13.63
C PRO A 93 5.10 -5.04 -12.74
N SER A 94 3.89 -5.05 -12.18
CA SER A 94 3.44 -4.00 -11.28
C SER A 94 4.31 -3.86 -10.03
N TYR A 95 5.03 -4.91 -9.64
CA TYR A 95 5.93 -4.86 -8.48
C TYR A 95 7.16 -3.98 -8.73
N LEU A 96 7.54 -3.77 -9.97
CA LEU A 96 8.64 -2.85 -10.30
C LEU A 96 8.27 -1.41 -9.92
N LYS A 97 6.98 -1.09 -9.89
CA LYS A 97 6.48 0.22 -9.46
C LYS A 97 6.74 0.48 -7.98
N ILE A 98 6.90 -0.57 -7.18
CA ILE A 98 7.21 -0.44 -5.76
C ILE A 98 8.56 0.24 -5.56
N VAL A 99 9.56 -0.16 -6.35
CA VAL A 99 10.90 0.44 -6.28
C VAL A 99 10.84 1.93 -6.64
N ASP A 100 10.15 2.27 -7.71
CA ASP A 100 9.97 3.66 -8.12
C ASP A 100 9.27 4.48 -7.04
N PHE A 101 8.23 3.92 -6.43
CA PHE A 101 7.50 4.59 -5.36
C PHE A 101 8.42 4.90 -4.16
N ILE A 102 9.19 3.92 -3.71
CA ILE A 102 10.10 4.08 -2.57
C ILE A 102 11.14 5.17 -2.86
N LYS A 103 11.67 5.21 -4.07
CA LYS A 103 12.64 6.21 -4.48
C LYS A 103 12.10 7.64 -4.50
N ARG A 104 10.79 7.80 -4.68
CA ARG A 104 10.14 9.12 -4.72
C ARG A 104 9.85 9.69 -3.34
N LEU A 105 9.89 8.86 -2.29
CA LEU A 105 9.59 9.31 -0.93
C LEU A 105 10.69 10.25 -0.42
N PRO A 106 10.31 11.35 0.28
CA PRO A 106 11.28 12.33 0.77
C PRO A 106 12.22 11.75 1.83
N LYS A 107 11.73 10.77 2.59
CA LYS A 107 12.55 10.02 3.55
C LYS A 107 12.46 8.54 3.20
N ARG A 108 13.60 7.87 3.23
CA ARG A 108 13.63 6.43 2.98
C ARG A 108 12.98 5.68 4.15
N PRO A 109 11.88 4.97 3.92
CA PRO A 109 11.25 4.17 4.98
C PRO A 109 12.03 2.88 5.23
N VAL A 110 11.75 2.23 6.35
CA VAL A 110 12.17 0.86 6.56
C VAL A 110 11.40 -0.03 5.59
N VAL A 111 12.10 -0.87 4.85
CA VAL A 111 11.47 -1.76 3.87
C VAL A 111 11.56 -3.19 4.38
N SER A 112 10.42 -3.85 4.53
CA SER A 112 10.34 -5.25 4.90
C SER A 112 9.72 -6.05 3.76
N ALA A 113 10.28 -7.21 3.47
CA ALA A 113 9.80 -8.08 2.41
C ALA A 113 9.38 -9.42 3.00
N PHE A 114 8.19 -9.86 2.63
CA PHE A 114 7.63 -11.14 3.06
C PHE A 114 7.34 -12.00 1.84
N THR A 115 7.64 -13.29 1.96
CA THR A 115 7.34 -14.27 0.90
C THR A 115 6.88 -15.57 1.56
N ALA A 116 6.01 -16.27 0.86
CA ALA A 116 5.52 -17.55 1.32
C ALA A 116 6.53 -18.67 1.05
#